data_c264316153d3537f4d59d97740f39797
#
_entry.id   c264316153d3537f4d59d97740f39797
#
_cell.length_a   1.000
_cell.length_b   1.000
_cell.length_c   1.000
_cell.angle_alpha   90.00
_cell.angle_beta   90.00
_cell.angle_gamma   90.00
#
_symmetry.space_group_name_H-M   'P 1'
#
loop_
_entity.id
_entity.type
_entity.pdbx_description
1 polymer ?
#
loop_
_entity_poly.entity_id
_entity_poly.type
_entity_poly.pdbx_seq_one_letter_code
_entity_poly.pdbx_strand_id
1 'polypeptide(L)'
;MMKMNKKKRILITVIVSAALAVAVLLAALCVGGNVIMYNVAVSIYDGSFAERYDTTEEDAFDIAEFPGMTRERHTFTSYQGQTLVGYLYEPADPAVEEKAVIVFAHGLGGGGQRGYMDIFDYMTSRGYYVFAYDATANDESEGEVVGGLPQGFIDLDYAIDYAYTVEEIADLPFVLMGYSWGGLSVANVLNDHPEVEAVAALAGWNESMNLIDYRGQQMVGGAAKVLLPYAMVYEYVLYGDYSFHTAMKGFEASDCDVMIVHGELDDTIPIGYGYDKYYETYGNDDRFTFKKYKDRDHGVLTNDEGELDTVLLGEIAAFFDQSLAD
;
A
#
# COMPACT_ATOMS: atom_id res chain seq x y z
N MET A 1 -65.06 -26.94 -17.73
CA MET A 1 -63.91 -26.14 -18.18
C MET A 1 -64.27 -25.41 -19.49
N MET A 2 -64.40 -24.10 -19.43
CA MET A 2 -64.75 -23.28 -20.60
C MET A 2 -63.59 -23.24 -21.59
N LYS A 3 -63.73 -23.76 -22.79
CA LYS A 3 -62.68 -23.72 -23.82
C LYS A 3 -62.44 -22.26 -24.25
N MET A 4 -61.29 -21.74 -24.04
CA MET A 4 -60.86 -20.40 -24.40
C MET A 4 -60.94 -20.20 -25.94
N ASN A 5 -61.55 -19.10 -26.40
CA ASN A 5 -61.73 -18.79 -27.83
C ASN A 5 -60.36 -18.63 -28.53
N LYS A 6 -60.22 -19.16 -29.76
CA LYS A 6 -58.99 -19.15 -30.58
C LYS A 6 -58.37 -17.74 -30.72
N LYS A 7 -59.18 -16.68 -30.88
CA LYS A 7 -58.72 -15.30 -30.93
C LYS A 7 -58.10 -14.84 -29.61
N LYS A 8 -58.69 -15.24 -28.47
CA LYS A 8 -58.15 -14.90 -27.13
C LYS A 8 -56.82 -15.63 -26.84
N ARG A 9 -56.69 -16.86 -27.32
CA ARG A 9 -55.41 -17.61 -27.23
C ARG A 9 -54.30 -16.93 -28.06
N ILE A 10 -54.62 -16.55 -29.32
CA ILE A 10 -53.64 -15.85 -30.19
C ILE A 10 -53.23 -14.54 -29.57
N LEU A 11 -54.17 -13.73 -29.05
CA LEU A 11 -53.88 -12.46 -28.41
C LEU A 11 -52.96 -12.64 -27.18
N ILE A 12 -53.25 -13.63 -26.33
CA ILE A 12 -52.42 -13.93 -25.16
C ILE A 12 -51.01 -14.35 -25.60
N THR A 13 -50.91 -15.23 -26.63
CA THR A 13 -49.59 -15.64 -27.14
C THR A 13 -48.78 -14.44 -27.64
N VAL A 14 -49.40 -13.53 -28.40
CA VAL A 14 -48.74 -12.33 -28.92
C VAL A 14 -48.26 -11.42 -27.77
N ILE A 15 -49.10 -11.19 -26.77
CA ILE A 15 -48.75 -10.37 -25.59
C ILE A 15 -47.59 -11.00 -24.84
N VAL A 16 -47.65 -12.30 -24.57
CA VAL A 16 -46.57 -13.02 -23.84
C VAL A 16 -45.26 -13.00 -24.64
N SER A 17 -45.33 -13.23 -25.97
CA SER A 17 -44.14 -13.16 -26.83
C SER A 17 -43.51 -11.76 -26.86
N ALA A 18 -44.34 -10.72 -26.95
CA ALA A 18 -43.87 -9.33 -26.90
C ALA A 18 -43.23 -8.97 -25.55
N ALA A 19 -43.87 -9.39 -24.43
CA ALA A 19 -43.32 -9.19 -23.10
C ALA A 19 -41.97 -9.90 -22.90
N LEU A 20 -41.87 -11.14 -23.41
CA LEU A 20 -40.62 -11.90 -23.37
C LEU A 20 -39.54 -11.23 -24.22
N ALA A 21 -39.85 -10.75 -25.43
CA ALA A 21 -38.89 -10.03 -26.27
C ALA A 21 -38.39 -8.74 -25.61
N VAL A 22 -39.27 -7.98 -24.95
CA VAL A 22 -38.89 -6.80 -24.19
C VAL A 22 -38.00 -7.17 -23.00
N ALA A 23 -38.32 -8.23 -22.25
CA ALA A 23 -37.51 -8.70 -21.13
C ALA A 23 -36.11 -9.13 -21.57
N VAL A 24 -36.00 -9.86 -22.71
CA VAL A 24 -34.71 -10.24 -23.29
C VAL A 24 -33.90 -9.01 -23.73
N LEU A 25 -34.56 -8.04 -24.35
CA LEU A 25 -33.89 -6.80 -24.75
C LEU A 25 -33.39 -6.01 -23.55
N LEU A 26 -34.18 -5.87 -22.48
CA LEU A 26 -33.77 -5.19 -21.25
C LEU A 26 -32.60 -5.93 -20.56
N ALA A 27 -32.64 -7.25 -20.54
CA ALA A 27 -31.55 -8.05 -20.01
C ALA A 27 -30.24 -7.86 -20.83
N ALA A 28 -30.36 -7.84 -22.18
CA ALA A 28 -29.21 -7.61 -23.05
C ALA A 28 -28.61 -6.20 -22.86
N LEU A 29 -29.46 -5.16 -22.72
CA LEU A 29 -29.04 -3.79 -22.45
C LEU A 29 -28.37 -3.68 -21.06
N CYS A 30 -28.91 -4.37 -20.05
CA CYS A 30 -28.34 -4.41 -18.73
C CYS A 30 -26.94 -5.07 -18.74
N VAL A 31 -26.80 -6.25 -19.36
CA VAL A 31 -25.51 -6.93 -19.50
C VAL A 31 -24.50 -6.08 -20.28
N GLY A 32 -24.92 -5.53 -21.42
CA GLY A 32 -24.09 -4.67 -22.27
C GLY A 32 -23.63 -3.42 -21.52
N GLY A 33 -24.51 -2.80 -20.74
CA GLY A 33 -24.19 -1.64 -19.91
C GLY A 33 -23.14 -1.96 -18.83
N ASN A 34 -23.29 -3.10 -18.14
CA ASN A 34 -22.30 -3.53 -17.13
C ASN A 34 -20.94 -3.86 -17.75
N VAL A 35 -20.91 -4.49 -18.93
CA VAL A 35 -19.65 -4.75 -19.64
C VAL A 35 -18.95 -3.44 -20.04
N ILE A 36 -19.70 -2.45 -20.50
CA ILE A 36 -19.13 -1.13 -20.83
C ILE A 36 -18.55 -0.47 -19.57
N MET A 37 -19.31 -0.43 -18.46
CA MET A 37 -18.86 0.16 -17.19
C MET A 37 -17.62 -0.54 -16.65
N TYR A 38 -17.57 -1.86 -16.71
CA TYR A 38 -16.38 -2.63 -16.32
C TYR A 38 -15.16 -2.23 -17.16
N ASN A 39 -15.29 -2.22 -18.50
CA ASN A 39 -14.16 -1.85 -19.36
C ASN A 39 -13.70 -0.40 -19.14
N VAL A 40 -14.62 0.53 -18.85
CA VAL A 40 -14.26 1.92 -18.50
C VAL A 40 -13.51 1.96 -17.18
N ALA A 41 -13.98 1.25 -16.16
CA ALA A 41 -13.31 1.19 -14.86
C ALA A 41 -11.90 0.57 -14.97
N VAL A 42 -11.76 -0.54 -15.71
CA VAL A 42 -10.47 -1.18 -16.00
C VAL A 42 -9.52 -0.21 -16.71
N SER A 43 -9.99 0.48 -17.75
CA SER A 43 -9.15 1.43 -18.50
C SER A 43 -8.66 2.60 -17.65
N ILE A 44 -9.48 3.09 -16.73
CA ILE A 44 -9.08 4.16 -15.79
C ILE A 44 -8.09 3.61 -14.77
N TYR A 45 -8.37 2.43 -14.23
CA TYR A 45 -7.50 1.78 -13.23
C TYR A 45 -6.11 1.51 -13.83
N ASP A 46 -6.03 0.80 -14.95
CA ASP A 46 -4.77 0.50 -15.63
C ASP A 46 -4.02 1.79 -16.00
N GLY A 47 -4.71 2.80 -16.53
CA GLY A 47 -4.12 4.08 -16.87
C GLY A 47 -3.57 4.85 -15.65
N SER A 48 -4.08 4.58 -14.45
CA SER A 48 -3.60 5.21 -13.20
C SER A 48 -2.31 4.58 -12.67
N PHE A 49 -1.99 3.35 -13.09
CA PHE A 49 -0.82 2.60 -12.62
C PHE A 49 0.05 2.07 -13.77
N ALA A 50 -0.05 2.72 -14.94
CA ALA A 50 0.58 2.30 -16.19
C ALA A 50 2.06 2.71 -16.30
N GLU A 51 2.66 3.23 -15.23
CA GLU A 51 4.01 3.77 -15.25
C GLU A 51 4.96 2.91 -14.42
N ARG A 52 6.23 2.96 -14.82
CA ARG A 52 7.38 2.55 -14.04
C ARG A 52 7.96 3.81 -13.37
N TYR A 53 8.44 3.69 -12.15
CA TYR A 53 9.01 4.81 -11.41
C TYR A 53 10.46 4.50 -11.03
N ASP A 54 11.39 5.18 -11.67
CA ASP A 54 12.80 5.09 -11.31
C ASP A 54 13.22 6.35 -10.54
N THR A 55 14.05 6.18 -9.51
CA THR A 55 14.60 7.30 -8.75
C THR A 55 15.38 8.21 -9.67
N THR A 56 15.07 9.51 -9.67
CA THR A 56 15.79 10.47 -10.51
C THR A 56 17.21 10.66 -9.98
N GLU A 57 18.13 11.13 -10.84
CA GLU A 57 19.52 11.42 -10.42
C GLU A 57 19.59 12.56 -9.37
N GLU A 58 18.55 13.40 -9.28
CA GLU A 58 18.45 14.48 -8.28
C GLU A 58 18.02 13.95 -6.92
N ASP A 59 17.14 12.92 -6.91
CA ASP A 59 16.59 12.35 -5.69
C ASP A 59 17.38 11.12 -5.19
N ALA A 60 18.29 10.59 -6.02
CA ALA A 60 19.07 9.40 -5.71
C ALA A 60 20.30 9.74 -4.88
N PHE A 61 20.45 9.06 -3.76
CA PHE A 61 21.71 9.07 -3.01
C PHE A 61 22.71 8.07 -3.59
N ASP A 62 24.01 8.40 -3.47
CA ASP A 62 25.11 7.46 -3.66
C ASP A 62 25.57 6.94 -2.30
N ILE A 63 25.81 5.64 -2.19
CA ILE A 63 26.33 5.02 -0.95
C ILE A 63 27.63 5.68 -0.46
N ALA A 64 28.41 6.27 -1.38
CA ALA A 64 29.64 6.99 -1.05
C ALA A 64 29.40 8.28 -0.22
N GLU A 65 28.18 8.80 -0.20
CA GLU A 65 27.79 9.95 0.63
C GLU A 65 27.66 9.60 2.12
N PHE A 66 27.56 8.30 2.43
CA PHE A 66 27.39 7.77 3.81
C PHE A 66 28.61 6.93 4.23
N PRO A 67 29.74 7.57 4.60
CA PRO A 67 30.97 6.87 4.95
C PRO A 67 30.77 5.95 6.15
N GLY A 68 30.94 4.65 5.95
CA GLY A 68 30.74 3.63 6.97
C GLY A 68 29.45 2.83 6.83
N MET A 69 28.45 3.31 6.13
CA MET A 69 27.29 2.51 5.79
C MET A 69 27.67 1.50 4.69
N THR A 70 27.40 0.22 4.93
CA THR A 70 27.56 -0.86 3.95
C THR A 70 26.21 -1.40 3.52
N ARG A 71 26.16 -2.00 2.33
CA ARG A 71 24.95 -2.68 1.87
C ARG A 71 25.27 -3.92 1.06
N GLU A 72 24.47 -4.94 1.23
CA GLU A 72 24.50 -6.14 0.40
C GLU A 72 23.27 -6.18 -0.50
N ARG A 73 23.48 -6.55 -1.78
CA ARG A 73 22.44 -6.64 -2.79
C ARG A 73 21.82 -8.03 -2.80
N HIS A 74 20.50 -8.09 -2.67
CA HIS A 74 19.69 -9.31 -2.69
C HIS A 74 18.72 -9.30 -3.88
N THR A 75 18.23 -10.48 -4.26
CA THR A 75 17.16 -10.64 -5.24
C THR A 75 16.21 -11.73 -4.77
N PHE A 76 14.92 -11.49 -4.92
CA PHE A 76 13.88 -12.44 -4.57
C PHE A 76 12.71 -12.35 -5.56
N THR A 77 11.83 -13.34 -5.55
CA THR A 77 10.71 -13.39 -6.48
C THR A 77 9.43 -12.97 -5.76
N SER A 78 8.63 -12.07 -6.36
CA SER A 78 7.33 -11.66 -5.86
C SER A 78 6.18 -12.40 -6.54
N TYR A 79 4.95 -12.04 -6.21
CA TYR A 79 3.68 -12.71 -6.44
C TYR A 79 3.44 -13.19 -7.89
N GLN A 80 3.76 -12.38 -8.88
CA GLN A 80 3.54 -12.68 -10.30
C GLN A 80 4.77 -13.32 -10.97
N GLY A 81 5.81 -13.63 -10.18
CA GLY A 81 7.05 -14.24 -10.67
C GLY A 81 8.12 -13.24 -11.10
N GLN A 82 7.87 -11.91 -10.93
CA GLN A 82 8.86 -10.87 -11.16
C GLN A 82 9.96 -10.91 -10.11
N THR A 83 11.19 -10.61 -10.54
CA THR A 83 12.34 -10.48 -9.65
C THR A 83 12.36 -9.08 -9.04
N LEU A 84 12.41 -9.00 -7.72
CA LEU A 84 12.64 -7.77 -6.98
C LEU A 84 14.09 -7.70 -6.51
N VAL A 85 14.59 -6.48 -6.40
CA VAL A 85 15.92 -6.18 -5.87
C VAL A 85 15.75 -5.52 -4.51
N GLY A 86 16.47 -6.03 -3.52
CA GLY A 86 16.55 -5.46 -2.20
C GLY A 86 17.99 -5.26 -1.77
N TYR A 87 18.19 -4.47 -0.74
CA TYR A 87 19.48 -4.21 -0.14
C TYR A 87 19.37 -4.34 1.38
N LEU A 88 20.27 -5.11 1.97
CA LEU A 88 20.49 -5.14 3.40
C LEU A 88 21.54 -4.09 3.74
N TYR A 89 21.13 -3.07 4.49
CA TYR A 89 22.00 -2.05 5.06
C TYR A 89 22.34 -2.45 6.50
N GLU A 90 23.63 -2.44 6.85
CA GLU A 90 24.15 -2.94 8.09
C GLU A 90 24.56 -1.80 9.04
N PRO A 91 24.51 -2.00 10.37
CA PRO A 91 25.11 -1.08 11.33
C PRO A 91 26.59 -0.84 11.01
N ALA A 92 26.96 0.42 10.82
CA ALA A 92 28.32 0.79 10.40
C ALA A 92 29.38 0.57 11.48
N ASP A 93 29.02 0.67 12.76
CA ASP A 93 29.91 0.51 13.91
C ASP A 93 29.63 -0.82 14.62
N PRO A 94 30.53 -1.80 14.55
CA PRO A 94 30.38 -3.09 15.21
C PRO A 94 30.35 -3.00 16.75
N ALA A 95 30.57 -1.83 17.33
CA ALA A 95 30.45 -1.59 18.77
C ALA A 95 29.00 -1.19 19.17
N VAL A 96 28.15 -0.87 18.22
CA VAL A 96 26.72 -0.60 18.44
C VAL A 96 25.98 -1.94 18.58
N GLU A 97 25.17 -2.07 19.60
CA GLU A 97 24.34 -3.26 19.81
C GLU A 97 23.32 -3.42 18.70
N GLU A 98 23.28 -4.60 18.10
CA GLU A 98 22.28 -4.97 17.10
C GLU A 98 20.92 -5.11 17.77
N LYS A 99 19.88 -4.45 17.21
CA LYS A 99 18.56 -4.37 17.84
C LYS A 99 17.50 -5.17 17.10
N ALA A 100 17.29 -4.81 15.85
CA ALA A 100 16.21 -5.34 15.03
C ALA A 100 16.48 -5.10 13.55
N VAL A 101 15.63 -5.69 12.70
CA VAL A 101 15.57 -5.45 11.27
C VAL A 101 14.38 -4.53 10.97
N ILE A 102 14.64 -3.38 10.36
CA ILE A 102 13.61 -2.54 9.77
C ILE A 102 13.41 -3.01 8.31
N VAL A 103 12.24 -3.56 7.98
CA VAL A 103 11.88 -3.72 6.57
C VAL A 103 11.21 -2.44 6.10
N PHE A 104 11.85 -1.76 5.14
CA PHE A 104 11.42 -0.44 4.69
C PHE A 104 10.68 -0.51 3.37
N ALA A 105 9.44 0.06 3.34
CA ALA A 105 8.62 0.19 2.15
C ALA A 105 8.57 1.65 1.68
N HIS A 106 9.01 1.91 0.44
CA HIS A 106 9.08 3.24 -0.15
C HIS A 106 7.72 3.76 -0.65
N GLY A 107 7.65 5.06 -0.96
CA GLY A 107 6.48 5.72 -1.55
C GLY A 107 6.30 5.43 -3.04
N LEU A 108 5.10 5.69 -3.59
CA LEU A 108 4.81 5.58 -5.02
C LEU A 108 5.22 6.86 -5.75
N GLY A 109 5.88 6.70 -6.90
CA GLY A 109 6.16 7.80 -7.83
C GLY A 109 7.52 8.48 -7.66
N GLY A 110 8.26 8.17 -6.57
CA GLY A 110 9.60 8.70 -6.30
C GLY A 110 10.74 7.72 -6.59
N GLY A 111 10.46 6.57 -7.20
CA GLY A 111 11.43 5.50 -7.36
C GLY A 111 11.54 4.58 -6.14
N GLY A 112 12.62 3.80 -6.07
CA GLY A 112 12.82 2.77 -5.06
C GLY A 112 13.58 3.24 -3.80
N GLN A 113 14.36 2.33 -3.24
CA GLN A 113 15.06 2.53 -1.96
C GLN A 113 16.18 3.60 -2.01
N ARG A 114 16.72 3.92 -3.19
CA ARG A 114 17.81 4.91 -3.34
C ARG A 114 17.45 6.32 -2.86
N GLY A 115 16.18 6.68 -2.85
CA GLY A 115 15.70 7.98 -2.39
C GLY A 115 15.63 8.13 -0.86
N TYR A 116 16.01 7.09 -0.10
CA TYR A 116 15.81 7.05 1.37
C TYR A 116 17.07 6.65 2.15
N MET A 117 18.25 6.68 1.53
CA MET A 117 19.49 6.21 2.17
C MET A 117 19.89 7.06 3.38
N ASP A 118 19.50 8.31 3.46
CA ASP A 118 19.67 9.18 4.61
C ASP A 118 18.91 8.69 5.85
N ILE A 119 17.71 8.13 5.65
CA ILE A 119 16.95 7.44 6.71
C ILE A 119 17.69 6.17 7.13
N PHE A 120 18.23 5.41 6.17
CA PHE A 120 18.92 4.16 6.46
C PHE A 120 20.21 4.41 7.23
N ASP A 121 20.99 5.44 6.87
CA ASP A 121 22.18 5.86 7.63
C ASP A 121 21.81 6.25 9.07
N TYR A 122 20.72 7.00 9.24
CA TYR A 122 20.23 7.36 10.57
C TYR A 122 19.89 6.15 11.42
N MET A 123 19.19 5.16 10.87
CA MET A 123 18.74 3.97 11.60
C MET A 123 19.88 2.97 11.84
N THR A 124 20.74 2.74 10.85
CA THR A 124 21.89 1.84 11.00
C THR A 124 22.90 2.37 12.01
N SER A 125 23.08 3.69 12.13
CA SER A 125 23.90 4.30 13.17
C SER A 125 23.39 4.04 14.59
N ARG A 126 22.16 3.51 14.74
CA ARG A 126 21.51 3.18 16.02
C ARG A 126 21.36 1.70 16.30
N GLY A 127 21.97 0.85 15.46
CA GLY A 127 21.96 -0.59 15.62
C GLY A 127 20.82 -1.34 14.93
N TYR A 128 20.05 -0.66 14.07
CA TYR A 128 19.08 -1.35 13.22
C TYR A 128 19.74 -1.82 11.93
N TYR A 129 19.45 -3.04 11.51
CA TYR A 129 19.58 -3.42 10.11
C TYR A 129 18.41 -2.82 9.34
N VAL A 130 18.63 -2.43 8.08
CA VAL A 130 17.53 -1.99 7.21
C VAL A 130 17.51 -2.87 5.97
N PHE A 131 16.45 -3.65 5.79
CA PHE A 131 16.19 -4.33 4.54
C PHE A 131 15.22 -3.47 3.71
N ALA A 132 15.74 -2.80 2.69
CA ALA A 132 14.96 -1.95 1.81
C ALA A 132 14.97 -2.54 0.40
N TYR A 133 13.84 -2.47 -0.30
CA TYR A 133 13.70 -3.07 -1.63
C TYR A 133 13.07 -2.06 -2.60
N ASP A 134 13.31 -2.29 -3.88
CA ASP A 134 12.60 -1.63 -4.96
C ASP A 134 11.35 -2.45 -5.27
N ALA A 135 10.16 -1.87 -5.14
CA ALA A 135 8.91 -2.56 -5.46
C ALA A 135 8.80 -2.82 -6.97
N THR A 136 7.87 -3.66 -7.38
CA THR A 136 7.58 -3.95 -8.79
C THR A 136 7.53 -2.67 -9.62
N ALA A 137 8.24 -2.66 -10.75
CA ALA A 137 8.36 -1.52 -11.65
C ALA A 137 8.96 -0.25 -11.02
N ASN A 138 9.91 -0.44 -10.11
CA ASN A 138 10.74 0.65 -9.57
C ASN A 138 12.23 0.26 -9.65
N ASP A 139 13.08 1.21 -9.93
CA ASP A 139 14.55 1.13 -10.01
C ASP A 139 15.09 -0.18 -10.60
N GLU A 140 15.74 -1.06 -9.80
CA GLU A 140 16.37 -2.28 -10.28
C GLU A 140 15.40 -3.48 -10.36
N SER A 141 14.19 -3.37 -9.82
CA SER A 141 13.20 -4.44 -9.84
C SER A 141 12.52 -4.59 -11.21
N GLU A 142 12.13 -5.82 -11.53
CA GLU A 142 11.40 -6.12 -12.76
C GLU A 142 9.97 -5.53 -12.71
N GLY A 143 9.39 -5.40 -13.89
CA GLY A 143 8.04 -4.89 -14.14
C GLY A 143 8.07 -3.69 -15.09
N GLU A 144 7.08 -3.62 -15.97
CA GLU A 144 6.90 -2.47 -16.86
C GLU A 144 5.97 -1.43 -16.24
N VAL A 145 5.08 -1.88 -15.35
CA VAL A 145 4.07 -1.05 -14.67
C VAL A 145 3.88 -1.51 -13.23
N VAL A 146 3.51 -0.59 -12.34
CA VAL A 146 3.19 -0.92 -10.95
C VAL A 146 1.93 -1.79 -10.84
N GLY A 147 0.95 -1.57 -11.72
CA GLY A 147 -0.26 -2.38 -11.82
C GLY A 147 -1.38 -2.07 -10.83
N GLY A 148 -1.07 -1.56 -9.65
CA GLY A 148 -2.07 -1.16 -8.65
C GLY A 148 -1.53 -0.95 -7.25
N LEU A 149 -2.33 -0.37 -6.37
CA LEU A 149 -1.92 -0.09 -4.99
C LEU A 149 -1.66 -1.34 -4.13
N PRO A 150 -2.39 -2.46 -4.30
CA PRO A 150 -2.08 -3.68 -3.56
C PRO A 150 -0.68 -4.24 -3.83
N GLN A 151 -0.08 -3.94 -4.99
CA GLN A 151 1.26 -4.42 -5.31
C GLN A 151 2.30 -4.03 -4.24
N GLY A 152 2.14 -2.88 -3.58
CA GLY A 152 3.08 -2.42 -2.55
C GLY A 152 3.14 -3.33 -1.32
N PHE A 153 1.99 -3.74 -0.77
CA PHE A 153 1.99 -4.65 0.38
C PHE A 153 2.17 -6.12 -0.01
N ILE A 154 1.88 -6.48 -1.26
CA ILE A 154 2.24 -7.79 -1.81
C ILE A 154 3.75 -7.92 -1.94
N ASP A 155 4.43 -6.94 -2.52
CA ASP A 155 5.89 -6.95 -2.63
C ASP A 155 6.56 -6.92 -1.25
N LEU A 156 5.97 -6.22 -0.28
CA LEU A 156 6.43 -6.20 1.11
C LEU A 156 6.26 -7.56 1.79
N ASP A 157 5.14 -8.27 1.58
CA ASP A 157 4.91 -9.64 2.06
C ASP A 157 6.07 -10.56 1.63
N TYR A 158 6.38 -10.58 0.33
CA TYR A 158 7.49 -11.37 -0.21
C TYR A 158 8.88 -10.86 0.23
N ALA A 159 9.02 -9.56 0.50
CA ALA A 159 10.26 -8.99 1.02
C ALA A 159 10.52 -9.43 2.48
N ILE A 160 9.49 -9.47 3.32
CA ILE A 160 9.56 -9.95 4.71
C ILE A 160 9.90 -11.45 4.71
N ASP A 161 9.16 -12.26 3.94
CA ASP A 161 9.42 -13.69 3.81
C ASP A 161 10.86 -13.97 3.38
N TYR A 162 11.37 -13.20 2.41
CA TYR A 162 12.75 -13.33 1.97
C TYR A 162 13.74 -12.91 3.06
N ALA A 163 13.50 -11.78 3.74
CA ALA A 163 14.39 -11.27 4.78
C ALA A 163 14.56 -12.26 5.94
N TYR A 164 13.51 -13.01 6.30
CA TYR A 164 13.60 -14.10 7.27
C TYR A 164 14.53 -15.26 6.82
N THR A 165 14.90 -15.35 5.55
CA THR A 165 15.84 -16.35 5.04
C THR A 165 17.30 -15.88 5.02
N VAL A 166 17.56 -14.61 5.28
CA VAL A 166 18.91 -14.01 5.31
C VAL A 166 19.56 -14.34 6.64
N GLU A 167 20.63 -15.15 6.63
CA GLU A 167 21.25 -15.76 7.82
C GLU A 167 21.69 -14.72 8.86
N GLU A 168 22.17 -13.55 8.40
CA GLU A 168 22.67 -12.48 9.27
C GLU A 168 21.59 -11.83 10.13
N ILE A 169 20.33 -11.85 9.68
CA ILE A 169 19.24 -11.11 10.32
C ILE A 169 18.04 -11.98 10.72
N ALA A 170 18.03 -13.26 10.33
CA ALA A 170 16.88 -14.15 10.52
C ALA A 170 16.45 -14.34 11.98
N ASP A 171 17.39 -14.23 12.92
CA ASP A 171 17.14 -14.41 14.36
C ASP A 171 16.83 -13.08 15.10
N LEU A 172 16.86 -11.95 14.39
CA LEU A 172 16.53 -10.64 14.97
C LEU A 172 15.01 -10.39 14.92
N PRO A 173 14.46 -9.58 15.83
CA PRO A 173 13.09 -9.12 15.71
C PRO A 173 12.89 -8.22 14.48
N PHE A 174 11.71 -8.28 13.87
CA PHE A 174 11.37 -7.50 12.70
C PHE A 174 10.39 -6.38 13.05
N VAL A 175 10.71 -5.18 12.59
CA VAL A 175 9.83 -4.00 12.64
C VAL A 175 9.67 -3.43 11.23
N LEU A 176 8.57 -2.76 10.96
CA LEU A 176 8.28 -2.21 9.64
C LEU A 176 8.25 -0.68 9.69
N MET A 177 8.79 -0.06 8.65
CA MET A 177 8.66 1.38 8.44
C MET A 177 8.29 1.65 6.98
N GLY A 178 7.29 2.51 6.76
CA GLY A 178 6.88 2.82 5.39
C GLY A 178 6.29 4.22 5.27
N TYR A 179 6.53 4.84 4.10
CA TYR A 179 6.08 6.19 3.80
C TYR A 179 5.10 6.20 2.63
N SER A 180 4.00 6.95 2.77
CA SER A 180 2.99 7.10 1.71
C SER A 180 2.43 5.73 1.27
N TRP A 181 2.67 5.28 0.06
CA TRP A 181 2.35 3.94 -0.41
C TRP A 181 2.99 2.85 0.45
N GLY A 182 4.23 3.07 0.90
CA GLY A 182 4.86 2.23 1.91
C GLY A 182 4.11 2.27 3.25
N GLY A 183 3.56 3.42 3.65
CA GLY A 183 2.71 3.55 4.85
C GLY A 183 1.41 2.77 4.76
N LEU A 184 0.78 2.71 3.56
CA LEU A 184 -0.30 1.77 3.28
C LEU A 184 0.20 0.33 3.41
N SER A 185 1.38 0.04 2.82
CA SER A 185 1.91 -1.31 2.70
C SER A 185 2.23 -1.92 4.05
N VAL A 186 2.97 -1.22 4.93
CA VAL A 186 3.34 -1.73 6.26
C VAL A 186 2.15 -1.97 7.18
N ALA A 187 1.07 -1.18 7.03
CA ALA A 187 -0.14 -1.39 7.80
C ALA A 187 -1.03 -2.53 7.27
N ASN A 188 -1.02 -2.76 5.94
CA ASN A 188 -1.84 -3.79 5.32
C ASN A 188 -1.17 -5.17 5.35
N VAL A 189 0.17 -5.25 5.31
CA VAL A 189 0.90 -6.52 5.34
C VAL A 189 0.72 -7.28 6.66
N LEU A 190 0.30 -6.62 7.73
CA LEU A 190 -0.05 -7.25 9.01
C LEU A 190 -1.21 -8.27 8.91
N ASN A 191 -1.97 -8.27 7.81
CA ASN A 191 -2.94 -9.33 7.53
C ASN A 191 -2.25 -10.68 7.27
N ASP A 192 -0.99 -10.67 6.80
CA ASP A 192 -0.20 -11.84 6.42
C ASP A 192 0.97 -12.06 7.40
N HIS A 193 1.53 -10.98 7.98
CA HIS A 193 2.64 -10.97 8.95
C HIS A 193 2.23 -10.39 10.32
N PRO A 194 1.33 -11.06 11.06
CA PRO A 194 0.92 -10.60 12.39
C PRO A 194 2.01 -10.75 13.46
N GLU A 195 3.12 -11.44 13.16
CA GLU A 195 4.26 -11.68 14.05
C GLU A 195 5.25 -10.51 14.12
N VAL A 196 5.10 -9.49 13.32
CA VAL A 196 5.95 -8.28 13.34
C VAL A 196 5.78 -7.55 14.68
N GLU A 197 6.89 -7.11 15.28
CA GLU A 197 6.88 -6.54 16.63
C GLU A 197 6.33 -5.10 16.65
N ALA A 198 6.66 -4.27 15.66
CA ALA A 198 6.19 -2.89 15.59
C ALA A 198 6.12 -2.35 14.15
N VAL A 199 5.23 -1.37 13.95
CA VAL A 199 5.02 -0.72 12.65
C VAL A 199 5.00 0.80 12.78
N ALA A 200 5.79 1.51 11.97
CA ALA A 200 5.71 2.95 11.77
C ALA A 200 5.13 3.26 10.38
N ALA A 201 3.85 3.64 10.33
CA ALA A 201 3.14 3.99 9.09
C ALA A 201 3.04 5.52 8.94
N LEU A 202 3.78 6.07 7.96
CA LEU A 202 3.93 7.51 7.72
C LEU A 202 3.12 7.92 6.49
N ALA A 203 2.22 8.88 6.64
CA ALA A 203 1.31 9.38 5.59
C ALA A 203 0.55 8.28 4.84
N GLY A 204 0.26 7.15 5.52
CA GLY A 204 -0.46 6.00 4.96
C GLY A 204 -1.98 6.12 5.09
N TRP A 205 -2.70 5.15 4.51
CA TRP A 205 -4.16 5.09 4.55
C TRP A 205 -4.66 3.65 4.66
N ASN A 206 -5.98 3.46 4.86
CA ASN A 206 -6.53 2.18 5.26
C ASN A 206 -6.56 1.09 4.18
N GLU A 207 -6.95 1.43 2.96
CA GLU A 207 -7.20 0.46 1.88
C GLU A 207 -7.03 1.08 0.49
N SER A 208 -6.68 0.30 -0.51
CA SER A 208 -6.43 0.80 -1.87
C SER A 208 -7.62 1.59 -2.44
N MET A 209 -8.83 1.09 -2.25
CA MET A 209 -10.06 1.68 -2.79
C MET A 209 -10.36 3.09 -2.26
N ASN A 210 -9.85 3.49 -1.09
CA ASN A 210 -10.02 4.84 -0.58
C ASN A 210 -9.35 5.87 -1.51
N LEU A 211 -8.13 5.61 -1.93
CA LEU A 211 -7.40 6.51 -2.82
C LEU A 211 -7.94 6.45 -4.25
N ILE A 212 -8.36 5.26 -4.72
CA ILE A 212 -8.99 5.09 -6.04
C ILE A 212 -10.31 5.88 -6.11
N ASP A 213 -11.15 5.83 -5.07
CA ASP A 213 -12.38 6.64 -5.01
C ASP A 213 -12.05 8.14 -4.99
N TYR A 214 -11.09 8.56 -4.14
CA TYR A 214 -10.68 9.95 -4.02
C TYR A 214 -10.17 10.53 -5.37
N ARG A 215 -9.22 9.85 -6.00
CA ARG A 215 -8.67 10.27 -7.30
C ARG A 215 -9.71 10.17 -8.41
N GLY A 216 -10.52 9.10 -8.40
CA GLY A 216 -11.63 8.96 -9.33
C GLY A 216 -12.64 10.11 -9.25
N GLN A 217 -12.97 10.57 -8.05
CA GLN A 217 -13.85 11.73 -7.87
C GLN A 217 -13.23 13.03 -8.42
N GLN A 218 -11.92 13.20 -8.28
CA GLN A 218 -11.20 14.34 -8.89
C GLN A 218 -11.24 14.29 -10.43
N MET A 219 -11.15 13.09 -11.03
CA MET A 219 -11.11 12.91 -12.48
C MET A 219 -12.49 12.99 -13.13
N VAL A 220 -13.49 12.32 -12.59
CA VAL A 220 -14.82 12.12 -13.21
C VAL A 220 -15.98 12.52 -12.31
N GLY A 221 -15.72 13.18 -11.19
CA GLY A 221 -16.74 13.62 -10.25
C GLY A 221 -17.56 12.46 -9.67
N GLY A 222 -18.87 12.68 -9.48
CA GLY A 222 -19.77 11.67 -8.90
C GLY A 222 -19.91 10.36 -9.70
N ALA A 223 -19.47 10.33 -10.96
CA ALA A 223 -19.45 9.10 -11.77
C ALA A 223 -18.46 8.06 -11.22
N ALA A 224 -17.42 8.47 -10.47
CA ALA A 224 -16.47 7.59 -9.81
C ALA A 224 -17.20 6.55 -8.93
N LYS A 225 -18.21 6.95 -8.17
CA LYS A 225 -18.98 6.06 -7.29
C LYS A 225 -19.73 4.95 -8.05
N VAL A 226 -20.08 5.19 -9.31
CA VAL A 226 -20.72 4.18 -10.16
C VAL A 226 -19.68 3.20 -10.71
N LEU A 227 -18.45 3.66 -10.95
CA LEU A 227 -17.36 2.85 -11.48
C LEU A 227 -16.62 2.05 -10.40
N LEU A 228 -16.62 2.53 -9.16
CA LEU A 228 -15.87 1.93 -8.04
C LEU A 228 -16.14 0.42 -7.83
N PRO A 229 -17.39 -0.10 -7.87
CA PRO A 229 -17.62 -1.53 -7.72
C PRO A 229 -16.98 -2.37 -8.84
N TYR A 230 -16.81 -1.81 -10.03
CA TYR A 230 -16.14 -2.48 -11.14
C TYR A 230 -14.63 -2.46 -10.98
N ALA A 231 -14.06 -1.37 -10.46
CA ALA A 231 -12.66 -1.30 -10.09
C ALA A 231 -12.32 -2.31 -8.97
N MET A 232 -13.17 -2.46 -7.95
CA MET A 232 -13.03 -3.48 -6.90
C MET A 232 -13.01 -4.90 -7.47
N VAL A 233 -13.92 -5.21 -8.41
CA VAL A 233 -13.93 -6.53 -9.07
C VAL A 233 -12.66 -6.74 -9.88
N TYR A 234 -12.16 -5.71 -10.55
CA TYR A 234 -10.93 -5.79 -11.32
C TYR A 234 -9.71 -5.98 -10.43
N GLU A 235 -9.59 -5.22 -9.34
CA GLU A 235 -8.52 -5.40 -8.36
C GLU A 235 -8.53 -6.81 -7.77
N TYR A 236 -9.71 -7.38 -7.49
CA TYR A 236 -9.82 -8.78 -7.08
C TYR A 236 -9.34 -9.77 -8.16
N VAL A 237 -9.62 -9.49 -9.43
CA VAL A 237 -9.11 -10.34 -10.54
C VAL A 237 -7.58 -10.31 -10.63
N LEU A 238 -6.97 -9.15 -10.34
CA LEU A 238 -5.51 -8.98 -10.39
C LEU A 238 -4.80 -9.60 -9.17
N TYR A 239 -5.36 -9.41 -7.97
CA TYR A 239 -4.66 -9.61 -6.70
C TYR A 239 -5.33 -10.62 -5.75
N GLY A 240 -6.47 -11.19 -6.15
CA GLY A 240 -7.19 -12.16 -5.30
C GLY A 240 -7.55 -11.58 -3.93
N ASP A 241 -7.29 -12.36 -2.89
CA ASP A 241 -7.66 -12.01 -1.51
C ASP A 241 -6.93 -10.77 -0.98
N TYR A 242 -5.76 -10.42 -1.50
CA TYR A 242 -5.05 -9.18 -1.15
C TYR A 242 -5.89 -7.91 -1.40
N SER A 243 -6.80 -7.93 -2.40
CA SER A 243 -7.72 -6.81 -2.66
C SER A 243 -8.68 -6.49 -1.51
N PHE A 244 -8.82 -7.39 -0.53
CA PHE A 244 -9.67 -7.21 0.66
C PHE A 244 -8.88 -6.83 1.91
N HIS A 245 -7.56 -6.68 1.83
CA HIS A 245 -6.75 -6.24 2.94
C HIS A 245 -7.07 -4.79 3.29
N THR A 246 -7.09 -4.51 4.57
CA THR A 246 -7.18 -3.16 5.12
C THR A 246 -6.23 -3.06 6.31
N ALA A 247 -5.66 -1.87 6.54
CA ALA A 247 -4.81 -1.64 7.70
C ALA A 247 -5.53 -1.99 9.02
N MET A 248 -6.80 -1.63 9.14
CA MET A 248 -7.57 -1.95 10.36
C MET A 248 -7.72 -3.45 10.59
N LYS A 249 -7.89 -4.26 9.54
CA LYS A 249 -7.89 -5.73 9.70
C LYS A 249 -6.51 -6.25 10.12
N GLY A 250 -5.43 -5.68 9.55
CA GLY A 250 -4.08 -6.00 9.98
C GLY A 250 -3.84 -5.68 11.44
N PHE A 251 -4.27 -4.51 11.91
CA PHE A 251 -4.19 -4.10 13.33
C PHE A 251 -5.01 -5.00 14.27
N GLU A 252 -6.13 -5.55 13.77
CA GLU A 252 -6.95 -6.51 14.53
C GLU A 252 -6.36 -7.93 14.53
N ALA A 253 -5.58 -8.27 13.50
CA ALA A 253 -4.95 -9.58 13.37
C ALA A 253 -3.62 -9.70 14.11
N SER A 254 -2.98 -8.57 14.44
CA SER A 254 -1.66 -8.48 15.07
C SER A 254 -1.74 -7.86 16.47
N ASP A 255 -0.85 -8.27 17.35
CA ASP A 255 -0.63 -7.66 18.66
C ASP A 255 0.50 -6.60 18.64
N CYS A 256 1.07 -6.28 17.46
CA CYS A 256 2.19 -5.35 17.32
C CYS A 256 1.86 -3.92 17.78
N ASP A 257 2.89 -3.19 18.18
CA ASP A 257 2.79 -1.75 18.40
C ASP A 257 2.73 -0.98 17.09
N VAL A 258 1.94 0.09 17.04
CA VAL A 258 1.68 0.85 15.81
C VAL A 258 1.88 2.34 16.02
N MET A 259 2.82 2.95 15.28
CA MET A 259 2.99 4.39 15.20
C MET A 259 2.39 4.93 13.89
N ILE A 260 1.45 5.87 14.01
CA ILE A 260 0.80 6.54 12.88
C ILE A 260 1.24 8.00 12.84
N VAL A 261 1.88 8.40 11.74
CA VAL A 261 2.31 9.79 11.51
C VAL A 261 1.61 10.37 10.28
N HIS A 262 1.04 11.58 10.38
CA HIS A 262 0.37 12.21 9.23
C HIS A 262 0.42 13.74 9.31
N GLY A 263 0.44 14.40 8.15
CA GLY A 263 0.25 15.84 8.01
C GLY A 263 -1.22 16.23 7.93
N GLU A 264 -1.66 17.24 8.68
CA GLU A 264 -3.06 17.69 8.66
C GLU A 264 -3.44 18.38 7.33
N LEU A 265 -2.44 18.90 6.61
CA LEU A 265 -2.62 19.60 5.32
C LEU A 265 -2.37 18.68 4.11
N ASP A 266 -2.27 17.37 4.33
CA ASP A 266 -2.04 16.38 3.26
C ASP A 266 -3.21 16.36 2.26
N ASP A 267 -2.97 16.87 1.06
CA ASP A 267 -3.92 16.88 -0.07
C ASP A 267 -3.67 15.74 -1.06
N THR A 268 -2.58 15.01 -0.89
CA THR A 268 -2.23 13.81 -1.66
C THR A 268 -2.98 12.60 -1.10
N ILE A 269 -2.90 12.40 0.20
CA ILE A 269 -3.61 11.38 0.98
C ILE A 269 -4.40 12.08 2.09
N PRO A 270 -5.69 12.37 1.89
CA PRO A 270 -6.48 13.04 2.92
C PRO A 270 -6.43 12.29 4.25
N ILE A 271 -6.10 13.01 5.32
CA ILE A 271 -5.89 12.48 6.67
C ILE A 271 -7.06 11.61 7.17
N GLY A 272 -8.28 11.85 6.70
CA GLY A 272 -9.48 11.08 7.05
C GLY A 272 -9.48 9.64 6.51
N TYR A 273 -8.63 9.28 5.55
CA TYR A 273 -8.51 7.92 5.03
C TYR A 273 -7.58 7.02 5.84
N GLY A 274 -6.77 7.60 6.71
CA GLY A 274 -5.81 6.92 7.58
C GLY A 274 -5.91 7.39 9.02
N TYR A 275 -5.12 8.41 9.37
CA TYR A 275 -4.92 8.88 10.74
C TYR A 275 -6.22 9.11 11.53
N ASP A 276 -7.15 9.92 11.02
CA ASP A 276 -8.38 10.25 11.77
C ASP A 276 -9.24 9.01 11.99
N LYS A 277 -9.34 8.13 10.97
CA LYS A 277 -10.07 6.85 11.06
C LYS A 277 -9.46 5.93 12.13
N TYR A 278 -8.13 5.83 12.18
CA TYR A 278 -7.43 5.01 13.15
C TYR A 278 -7.54 5.61 14.56
N TYR A 279 -7.38 6.93 14.68
CA TYR A 279 -7.49 7.64 15.96
C TYR A 279 -8.90 7.51 16.57
N GLU A 280 -9.95 7.56 15.75
CA GLU A 280 -11.32 7.34 16.20
C GLU A 280 -11.50 5.95 16.83
N THR A 281 -10.82 4.93 16.30
CA THR A 281 -10.96 3.54 16.72
C THR A 281 -9.98 3.16 17.83
N TYR A 282 -8.71 3.56 17.67
CA TYR A 282 -7.60 3.08 18.50
C TYR A 282 -6.93 4.19 19.34
N GLY A 283 -7.50 5.39 19.41
CA GLY A 283 -6.89 6.51 20.13
C GLY A 283 -6.78 6.35 21.65
N ASN A 284 -7.37 5.27 22.22
CA ASN A 284 -7.24 4.87 23.63
C ASN A 284 -6.61 3.46 23.79
N ASP A 285 -6.07 2.88 22.74
CA ASP A 285 -5.34 1.61 22.77
C ASP A 285 -3.85 1.91 22.98
N ASP A 286 -3.26 1.39 24.05
CA ASP A 286 -1.88 1.66 24.46
C ASP A 286 -0.84 1.19 23.43
N ARG A 287 -1.21 0.27 22.52
CA ARG A 287 -0.36 -0.17 21.39
C ARG A 287 -0.17 0.92 20.33
N PHE A 288 -1.03 1.96 20.33
CA PHE A 288 -1.01 2.96 19.27
C PHE A 288 -0.37 4.27 19.72
N THR A 289 0.62 4.72 18.97
CA THR A 289 1.21 6.06 19.07
C THR A 289 0.77 6.91 17.87
N PHE A 290 0.14 8.05 18.15
CA PHE A 290 -0.36 8.94 17.12
C PHE A 290 0.40 10.26 17.09
N LYS A 291 0.96 10.64 15.93
CA LYS A 291 1.62 11.92 15.72
C LYS A 291 1.03 12.64 14.51
N LYS A 292 0.43 13.82 14.76
CA LYS A 292 -0.16 14.67 13.73
C LYS A 292 0.58 16.01 13.64
N TYR A 293 1.10 16.33 12.46
CA TYR A 293 1.65 17.63 12.15
C TYR A 293 0.57 18.57 11.61
N LYS A 294 0.31 19.70 12.29
CA LYS A 294 -0.76 20.64 11.94
C LYS A 294 -0.47 21.50 10.72
N ASP A 295 0.80 21.66 10.40
CA ASP A 295 1.37 22.56 9.42
C ASP A 295 2.10 21.85 8.28
N ARG A 296 2.11 20.52 8.26
CA ARG A 296 2.71 19.72 7.19
C ARG A 296 1.66 19.14 6.25
N ASP A 297 2.05 19.05 5.00
CA ASP A 297 1.35 18.34 3.94
C ASP A 297 1.75 16.84 3.92
N HIS A 298 1.88 16.25 2.72
CA HIS A 298 2.30 14.87 2.52
C HIS A 298 3.74 14.60 2.97
N GLY A 299 4.62 15.62 2.93
CA GLY A 299 6.06 15.54 3.19
C GLY A 299 6.44 15.44 4.67
N VAL A 300 5.91 14.45 5.41
CA VAL A 300 6.16 14.32 6.86
C VAL A 300 7.58 13.93 7.23
N LEU A 301 8.37 13.41 6.29
CA LEU A 301 9.77 13.02 6.50
C LEU A 301 10.75 14.20 6.49
N THR A 302 10.31 15.37 6.04
CA THR A 302 11.15 16.57 5.98
C THR A 302 10.69 17.62 6.98
N ASN A 303 11.64 18.40 7.51
CA ASN A 303 11.37 19.54 8.37
C ASN A 303 10.98 20.81 7.54
N ASP A 304 10.75 21.93 8.21
CA ASP A 304 10.34 23.18 7.55
C ASP A 304 11.42 23.77 6.65
N GLU A 305 12.68 23.36 6.80
CA GLU A 305 13.81 23.75 5.95
C GLU A 305 13.95 22.85 4.71
N GLY A 306 13.13 21.79 4.59
CA GLY A 306 13.20 20.79 3.53
C GLY A 306 14.29 19.73 3.75
N GLU A 307 14.86 19.65 4.94
CA GLU A 307 15.86 18.65 5.33
C GLU A 307 15.18 17.45 6.00
N LEU A 308 15.89 16.32 6.08
CA LEU A 308 15.42 15.13 6.79
C LEU A 308 15.05 15.46 8.25
N ASP A 309 13.82 15.11 8.66
CA ASP A 309 13.37 15.32 10.05
C ASP A 309 13.98 14.30 11.01
N THR A 310 15.20 14.59 11.47
CA THR A 310 15.91 13.73 12.42
C THR A 310 15.23 13.67 13.80
N VAL A 311 14.35 14.61 14.13
CA VAL A 311 13.54 14.59 15.36
C VAL A 311 12.47 13.50 15.23
N LEU A 312 11.75 13.46 14.11
CA LEU A 312 10.79 12.40 13.83
C LEU A 312 11.47 11.02 13.80
N LEU A 313 12.62 10.91 13.13
CA LEU A 313 13.35 9.64 13.10
C LEU A 313 13.81 9.19 14.48
N GLY A 314 14.21 10.15 15.35
CA GLY A 314 14.53 9.86 16.76
C GLY A 314 13.32 9.34 17.54
N GLU A 315 12.14 9.88 17.30
CA GLU A 315 10.91 9.40 17.93
C GLU A 315 10.50 8.01 17.42
N ILE A 316 10.67 7.74 16.11
CA ILE A 316 10.42 6.40 15.53
C ILE A 316 11.41 5.38 16.12
N ALA A 317 12.71 5.71 16.20
CA ALA A 317 13.69 4.83 16.80
C ALA A 317 13.39 4.54 18.29
N ALA A 318 12.99 5.57 19.05
CA ALA A 318 12.59 5.41 20.45
C ALA A 318 11.32 4.56 20.61
N PHE A 319 10.37 4.71 19.69
CA PHE A 319 9.17 3.87 19.64
C PHE A 319 9.53 2.41 19.39
N PHE A 320 10.37 2.10 18.40
CA PHE A 320 10.85 0.74 18.16
C PHE A 320 11.64 0.18 19.35
N ASP A 321 12.55 0.98 19.94
CA ASP A 321 13.30 0.56 21.14
C ASP A 321 12.38 0.20 22.31
N GLN A 322 11.25 0.91 22.47
CA GLN A 322 10.27 0.61 23.51
C GLN A 322 9.50 -0.68 23.21
N SER A 323 9.01 -0.86 21.99
CA SER A 323 8.27 -2.06 21.57
C SER A 323 9.11 -3.34 21.66
N LEU A 324 10.43 -3.23 21.46
CA LEU A 324 11.36 -4.36 21.55
C LEU A 324 11.77 -4.69 23.00
N ALA A 325 11.46 -3.83 23.97
CA ALA A 325 11.83 -4.03 25.38
C ALA A 325 10.73 -4.74 26.20
N ASP A 326 9.51 -4.83 25.67
CA ASP A 326 8.35 -5.45 26.31
C ASP A 326 8.23 -6.92 25.94
#